data_d49b2b900cea119ef2ff28221b9326af
#
_entry.id   d49b2b900cea119ef2ff28221b9326af
#
_cell.length_a   1.000
_cell.length_b   1.000
_cell.length_c   1.000
_cell.angle_alpha   90.00
_cell.angle_beta   90.00
_cell.angle_gamma   90.00
#
_symmetry.space_group_name_H-M   'P 1'
#
loop_
_entity.id
_entity.type
_entity.pdbx_description
1 polymer ?
#
loop_
_entity_poly.entity_id
_entity_poly.type
_entity_poly.pdbx_seq_one_letter_code
_entity_poly.pdbx_strand_id
1 'polypeptide(L)'
;AANHSVWDLEIENLSSESLTLVYADFRVKQTYGEDRREIPCLYSLQEAFDVILSKLDNVDDAKRLRYRYVYAKLRDFEDYLISFGVDTTLRTAGGPARPAKNAALLNTDEVVTALRRTAVDHNIRLMHRLGHEQLFGNTLEAARGEKNPARLQAYVSIFEEYFTYWNASQKQQTLDFLYELLLIPDGDIRRRAAALIGRILAAFRLGYQKEPPADAPPDPEEDLPFQLWAEYLEKLIDPDRRLTPRQISMIRYQAKTAADALLMNCSDADAPRFAGELFRHYRRPELVDADAAFALLDTVLSLPLDRVSAEDLHVLTGFSVWWLERGGLPQKAAALRLFHHLLTALDPNGRDAAAITAAVEAADCRGSTPL
;
A
#
# COMPACT_ATOMS: atom_id res chain seq x y z
N ALA A 1 6.83 -15.20 -12.99
CA ALA A 1 6.46 -15.31 -11.57
C ALA A 1 5.04 -14.81 -11.27
N ALA A 2 4.51 -13.81 -12.02
CA ALA A 2 3.18 -13.24 -11.75
C ALA A 2 2.01 -14.24 -11.87
N ASN A 3 2.13 -15.26 -12.71
CA ASN A 3 1.04 -16.21 -13.00
C ASN A 3 1.07 -17.49 -12.16
N HIS A 4 2.02 -17.64 -11.26
CA HIS A 4 2.17 -18.89 -10.52
C HIS A 4 1.02 -19.12 -9.52
N SER A 5 0.32 -18.08 -9.08
CA SER A 5 -0.83 -18.17 -8.16
C SER A 5 -2.19 -18.38 -8.85
N VAL A 6 -2.25 -18.24 -10.18
CA VAL A 6 -3.48 -18.41 -10.99
C VAL A 6 -3.31 -19.47 -12.08
N TRP A 7 -2.37 -20.37 -11.88
CA TRP A 7 -1.96 -21.40 -12.83
C TRP A 7 -3.11 -22.33 -13.28
N ASP A 8 -4.10 -22.54 -12.43
CA ASP A 8 -5.28 -23.37 -12.73
C ASP A 8 -6.22 -22.74 -13.77
N LEU A 9 -6.09 -21.44 -14.03
CA LEU A 9 -6.90 -20.71 -15.02
C LEU A 9 -6.16 -20.46 -16.34
N GLU A 10 -4.83 -20.43 -16.33
CA GLU A 10 -4.01 -19.96 -17.47
C GLU A 10 -2.92 -20.95 -17.89
N ILE A 11 -2.99 -22.21 -17.48
CA ILE A 11 -1.90 -23.19 -17.71
C ILE A 11 -1.56 -23.40 -19.19
N GLU A 12 -2.49 -23.16 -20.11
CA GLU A 12 -2.24 -23.29 -21.55
C GLU A 12 -1.29 -22.23 -22.11
N ASN A 13 -1.23 -21.06 -21.47
CA ASN A 13 -0.47 -19.90 -21.93
C ASN A 13 0.81 -19.69 -21.14
N LEU A 14 1.21 -20.65 -20.30
CA LEU A 14 2.42 -20.54 -19.52
C LEU A 14 3.67 -20.87 -20.38
N SER A 15 4.71 -20.05 -20.22
CA SER A 15 6.02 -20.37 -20.78
C SER A 15 6.64 -21.58 -20.08
N SER A 16 7.62 -22.23 -20.73
CA SER A 16 8.33 -23.40 -20.16
C SER A 16 8.96 -23.08 -18.80
N GLU A 17 9.46 -21.85 -18.61
CA GLU A 17 10.02 -21.40 -17.34
C GLU A 17 8.94 -21.27 -16.25
N SER A 18 7.78 -20.74 -16.61
CA SER A 18 6.65 -20.65 -15.69
C SER A 18 6.10 -22.04 -15.36
N LEU A 19 6.01 -22.95 -16.35
CA LEU A 19 5.63 -24.36 -16.12
C LEU A 19 6.62 -25.07 -15.19
N THR A 20 7.92 -24.81 -15.33
CA THR A 20 8.94 -25.35 -14.42
C THR A 20 8.70 -24.91 -12.98
N LEU A 21 8.40 -23.64 -12.76
CA LEU A 21 8.09 -23.13 -11.42
C LEU A 21 6.81 -23.74 -10.86
N VAL A 22 5.75 -23.78 -11.66
CA VAL A 22 4.46 -24.40 -11.27
C VAL A 22 4.65 -25.89 -10.94
N TYR A 23 5.39 -26.61 -11.77
CA TYR A 23 5.71 -28.04 -11.57
C TYR A 23 6.48 -28.27 -10.27
N ALA A 24 7.51 -27.45 -10.00
CA ALA A 24 8.28 -27.54 -8.77
C ALA A 24 7.43 -27.20 -7.53
N ASP A 25 6.65 -26.12 -7.56
CA ASP A 25 5.77 -25.71 -6.46
C ASP A 25 4.67 -26.76 -6.20
N PHE A 26 4.18 -27.39 -7.24
CA PHE A 26 3.18 -28.45 -7.14
C PHE A 26 3.72 -29.66 -6.40
N ARG A 27 4.97 -30.07 -6.65
CA ARG A 27 5.60 -31.26 -6.10
C ARG A 27 6.32 -31.05 -4.77
N VAL A 28 6.87 -29.86 -4.50
CA VAL A 28 7.59 -29.57 -3.27
C VAL A 28 6.61 -29.07 -2.21
N LYS A 29 6.59 -29.77 -1.08
CA LYS A 29 5.80 -29.37 0.10
C LYS A 29 6.71 -29.30 1.30
N GLN A 30 6.31 -28.54 2.28
CA GLN A 30 6.99 -28.46 3.57
C GLN A 30 6.30 -29.40 4.56
N THR A 31 7.08 -30.17 5.28
CA THR A 31 6.66 -30.95 6.45
C THR A 31 7.49 -30.52 7.64
N TYR A 32 7.02 -30.82 8.86
CA TYR A 32 7.73 -30.49 10.08
C TYR A 32 8.36 -31.77 10.64
N GLY A 33 9.66 -31.72 10.92
CA GLY A 33 10.36 -32.76 11.64
C GLY A 33 9.96 -32.80 13.14
N GLU A 34 10.43 -33.80 13.87
CA GLU A 34 10.20 -33.92 15.32
C GLU A 34 10.73 -32.70 16.10
N ASP A 35 11.76 -32.05 15.61
CA ASP A 35 12.37 -30.83 16.13
C ASP A 35 11.65 -29.53 15.69
N ARG A 36 10.49 -29.63 15.05
CA ARG A 36 9.70 -28.54 14.45
C ARG A 36 10.43 -27.76 13.36
N ARG A 37 11.51 -28.24 12.83
CA ARG A 37 12.15 -27.65 11.64
C ARG A 37 11.37 -28.01 10.39
N GLU A 38 11.27 -27.04 9.49
CA GLU A 38 10.69 -27.27 8.18
C GLU A 38 11.62 -28.14 7.34
N ILE A 39 11.09 -29.25 6.84
CA ILE A 39 11.81 -30.18 5.97
C ILE A 39 11.08 -30.17 4.62
N PRO A 40 11.77 -29.83 3.51
CA PRO A 40 11.16 -29.95 2.20
C PRO A 40 10.92 -31.42 1.87
N CYS A 41 9.70 -31.74 1.48
CA CYS A 41 9.28 -33.04 1.05
C CYS A 41 8.88 -33.00 -0.43
N LEU A 42 9.38 -33.94 -1.22
CA LEU A 42 9.06 -34.03 -2.63
C LEU A 42 8.03 -35.15 -2.84
N TYR A 43 6.90 -34.78 -3.44
CA TYR A 43 5.83 -35.72 -3.80
C TYR A 43 5.89 -36.08 -5.28
N SER A 44 5.39 -37.27 -5.66
CA SER A 44 5.03 -37.53 -7.04
C SER A 44 3.90 -36.59 -7.49
N LEU A 45 3.70 -36.42 -8.78
CA LEU A 45 2.57 -35.61 -9.29
C LEU A 45 1.23 -36.14 -8.79
N GLN A 46 1.05 -37.44 -8.70
CA GLN A 46 -0.19 -38.06 -8.22
C GLN A 46 -0.43 -37.75 -6.73
N GLU A 47 0.58 -37.98 -5.89
CA GLU A 47 0.50 -37.69 -4.45
C GLU A 47 0.23 -36.20 -4.20
N ALA A 48 0.93 -35.30 -4.93
CA ALA A 48 0.74 -33.87 -4.83
C ALA A 48 -0.70 -33.46 -5.22
N PHE A 49 -1.22 -34.06 -6.28
CA PHE A 49 -2.59 -33.84 -6.74
C PHE A 49 -3.63 -34.28 -5.69
N ASP A 50 -3.46 -35.46 -5.12
CA ASP A 50 -4.36 -35.99 -4.11
C ASP A 50 -4.33 -35.14 -2.83
N VAL A 51 -3.15 -34.68 -2.40
CA VAL A 51 -3.00 -33.77 -1.26
C VAL A 51 -3.67 -32.43 -1.51
N ILE A 52 -3.55 -31.85 -2.71
CA ILE A 52 -4.21 -30.60 -3.04
C ILE A 52 -5.73 -30.76 -3.02
N LEU A 53 -6.26 -31.80 -3.65
CA LEU A 53 -7.69 -32.04 -3.67
C LEU A 53 -8.27 -32.28 -2.27
N SER A 54 -7.50 -32.93 -1.38
CA SER A 54 -7.94 -33.19 0.00
C SER A 54 -7.99 -31.93 0.87
N LYS A 55 -7.23 -30.91 0.53
CA LYS A 55 -7.16 -29.62 1.27
C LYS A 55 -8.18 -28.58 0.78
N LEU A 56 -8.80 -28.82 -0.37
CA LEU A 56 -9.74 -27.86 -0.94
C LEU A 56 -11.13 -28.09 -0.36
N ASP A 57 -11.62 -27.08 0.37
CA ASP A 57 -13.01 -27.01 0.77
C ASP A 57 -13.91 -26.68 -0.44
N ASN A 58 -15.09 -27.29 -0.52
CA ASN A 58 -16.12 -27.02 -1.55
C ASN A 58 -15.61 -27.24 -3.00
N VAL A 59 -15.03 -28.40 -3.27
CA VAL A 59 -14.62 -28.79 -4.64
C VAL A 59 -15.84 -29.22 -5.42
N ASP A 60 -16.38 -28.30 -6.27
CA ASP A 60 -17.38 -28.63 -7.28
C ASP A 60 -16.78 -29.40 -8.46
N ASP A 61 -17.66 -29.95 -9.32
CA ASP A 61 -17.22 -30.73 -10.47
C ASP A 61 -16.42 -29.91 -11.49
N ALA A 62 -16.72 -28.62 -11.64
CA ALA A 62 -15.98 -27.72 -12.53
C ALA A 62 -14.55 -27.50 -12.02
N LYS A 63 -14.39 -27.33 -10.72
CA LYS A 63 -13.08 -27.20 -10.09
C LYS A 63 -12.27 -28.50 -10.20
N ARG A 64 -12.91 -29.66 -9.95
CA ARG A 64 -12.27 -30.97 -10.15
C ARG A 64 -11.80 -31.18 -11.59
N LEU A 65 -12.61 -30.77 -12.56
CA LEU A 65 -12.26 -30.87 -13.97
C LEU A 65 -11.04 -30.02 -14.31
N ARG A 66 -11.00 -28.77 -13.84
CA ARG A 66 -9.85 -27.88 -14.03
C ARG A 66 -8.56 -28.47 -13.43
N TYR A 67 -8.62 -28.98 -12.20
CA TYR A 67 -7.45 -29.60 -11.56
C TYR A 67 -6.97 -30.86 -12.27
N ARG A 68 -7.88 -31.67 -12.79
CA ARG A 68 -7.52 -32.82 -13.63
C ARG A 68 -6.83 -32.40 -14.93
N TYR A 69 -7.31 -31.31 -15.51
CA TYR A 69 -6.69 -30.73 -16.70
C TYR A 69 -5.27 -30.22 -16.41
N VAL A 70 -5.10 -29.49 -15.33
CA VAL A 70 -3.78 -29.05 -14.84
C VAL A 70 -2.85 -30.23 -14.59
N TYR A 71 -3.34 -31.26 -13.91
CA TYR A 71 -2.57 -32.49 -13.67
C TYR A 71 -2.11 -33.12 -14.97
N ALA A 72 -2.98 -33.25 -15.97
CA ALA A 72 -2.64 -33.80 -17.28
C ALA A 72 -1.52 -32.97 -17.96
N LYS A 73 -1.63 -31.64 -17.92
CA LYS A 73 -0.61 -30.75 -18.49
C LYS A 73 0.74 -30.82 -17.75
N LEU A 74 0.72 -30.92 -16.43
CA LEU A 74 1.96 -31.10 -15.65
C LEU A 74 2.59 -32.50 -15.89
N ARG A 75 1.78 -33.52 -16.15
CA ARG A 75 2.27 -34.83 -16.52
C ARG A 75 2.91 -34.82 -17.91
N ASP A 76 2.26 -34.20 -18.91
CA ASP A 76 2.86 -34.01 -20.23
C ASP A 76 4.20 -33.25 -20.13
N PHE A 77 4.27 -32.26 -19.25
CA PHE A 77 5.51 -31.53 -18.99
C PHE A 77 6.57 -32.37 -18.28
N GLU A 78 6.19 -33.23 -17.34
CA GLU A 78 7.10 -34.19 -16.70
C GLU A 78 7.68 -35.17 -17.74
N ASP A 79 6.84 -35.73 -18.62
CA ASP A 79 7.27 -36.59 -19.71
C ASP A 79 8.25 -35.88 -20.68
N TYR A 80 7.99 -34.62 -20.95
CA TYR A 80 8.89 -33.76 -21.71
C TYR A 80 10.24 -33.60 -21.01
N LEU A 81 10.27 -33.28 -19.69
CA LEU A 81 11.51 -33.20 -18.92
C LEU A 81 12.30 -34.53 -18.93
N ILE A 82 11.61 -35.66 -18.76
CA ILE A 82 12.21 -36.99 -18.80
C ILE A 82 12.83 -37.27 -20.19
N SER A 83 12.17 -36.85 -21.26
CA SER A 83 12.69 -36.96 -22.62
C SER A 83 14.02 -36.24 -22.85
N PHE A 84 14.26 -35.17 -22.08
CA PHE A 84 15.53 -34.42 -22.04
C PHE A 84 16.54 -35.00 -21.03
N GLY A 85 16.22 -36.11 -20.39
CA GLY A 85 17.10 -36.80 -19.44
C GLY A 85 17.07 -36.21 -18.03
N VAL A 86 16.06 -35.38 -17.70
CA VAL A 86 15.86 -34.91 -16.34
C VAL A 86 15.37 -36.07 -15.48
N ASP A 87 16.05 -36.36 -14.38
CA ASP A 87 15.60 -37.33 -13.39
C ASP A 87 14.55 -36.72 -12.48
N THR A 88 13.29 -37.05 -12.70
CA THR A 88 12.13 -36.59 -11.90
C THR A 88 11.78 -37.55 -10.77
N THR A 89 12.55 -38.66 -10.58
CA THR A 89 12.25 -39.69 -9.58
C THR A 89 12.51 -39.19 -8.15
N LEU A 90 11.61 -39.63 -7.27
CA LEU A 90 11.76 -39.40 -5.82
C LEU A 90 12.87 -40.31 -5.29
N ARG A 91 13.96 -39.72 -4.80
CA ARG A 91 14.95 -40.46 -4.05
C ARG A 91 14.48 -40.57 -2.60
N THR A 92 14.19 -41.79 -2.15
CA THR A 92 14.01 -42.07 -0.73
C THR A 92 15.30 -41.73 0.00
N ALA A 93 15.21 -40.92 1.05
CA ALA A 93 16.33 -40.59 1.92
C ALA A 93 16.99 -41.86 2.41
N GLY A 94 18.25 -42.15 1.99
CA GLY A 94 19.03 -43.28 2.45
C GLY A 94 19.70 -44.15 1.34
N GLY A 95 19.40 -43.95 0.08
CA GLY A 95 20.13 -44.58 -1.02
C GLY A 95 21.48 -43.90 -1.28
N PRO A 96 22.56 -44.68 -1.68
CA PRO A 96 23.81 -44.04 -2.08
C PRO A 96 23.52 -43.03 -3.18
N ALA A 97 23.96 -41.79 -2.97
CA ALA A 97 23.83 -40.72 -3.95
C ALA A 97 24.53 -41.17 -5.25
N ARG A 98 23.78 -41.61 -6.22
CA ARG A 98 24.33 -41.68 -7.59
C ARG A 98 24.72 -40.26 -7.96
N PRO A 99 25.95 -40.02 -8.48
CA PRO A 99 26.29 -38.74 -9.02
C PRO A 99 25.19 -38.39 -10.04
N ALA A 100 24.42 -37.34 -9.73
CA ALA A 100 23.44 -36.85 -10.67
C ALA A 100 24.21 -36.56 -11.95
N LYS A 101 23.93 -37.25 -13.04
CA LYS A 101 24.27 -36.75 -14.34
C LYS A 101 23.60 -35.39 -14.37
N ASN A 102 24.42 -34.33 -14.36
CA ASN A 102 23.93 -32.97 -14.36
C ASN A 102 22.98 -32.79 -15.54
N ALA A 103 21.70 -32.98 -15.30
CA ALA A 103 20.67 -32.63 -16.24
C ALA A 103 20.33 -31.12 -16.15
N ALA A 104 20.93 -30.41 -15.22
CA ALA A 104 20.83 -28.96 -15.19
C ALA A 104 21.59 -28.41 -16.39
N LEU A 105 20.85 -27.88 -17.36
CA LEU A 105 21.40 -27.18 -18.52
C LEU A 105 22.18 -25.92 -18.12
N LEU A 106 21.96 -25.43 -16.90
CA LEU A 106 22.65 -24.28 -16.33
C LEU A 106 23.10 -24.59 -14.92
N ASN A 107 24.26 -24.11 -14.54
CA ASN A 107 24.74 -24.09 -13.16
C ASN A 107 23.80 -23.18 -12.33
N THR A 108 23.55 -23.54 -11.07
CA THR A 108 22.67 -22.74 -10.18
C THR A 108 23.10 -21.28 -10.11
N ASP A 109 24.38 -21.00 -10.04
CA ASP A 109 24.92 -19.63 -10.01
C ASP A 109 24.68 -18.89 -11.33
N GLU A 110 24.75 -19.59 -12.46
CA GLU A 110 24.42 -19.01 -13.77
C GLU A 110 22.94 -18.69 -13.89
N VAL A 111 22.05 -19.56 -13.38
CA VAL A 111 20.60 -19.31 -13.33
C VAL A 111 20.29 -18.11 -12.47
N VAL A 112 20.85 -18.05 -11.25
CA VAL A 112 20.66 -16.91 -10.34
C VAL A 112 21.18 -15.61 -10.96
N THR A 113 22.33 -15.65 -11.60
CA THR A 113 22.92 -14.50 -12.28
C THR A 113 22.07 -14.07 -13.48
N ALA A 114 21.57 -15.01 -14.29
CA ALA A 114 20.69 -14.71 -15.42
C ALA A 114 19.36 -14.10 -14.95
N LEU A 115 18.76 -14.64 -13.88
CA LEU A 115 17.52 -14.09 -13.30
C LEU A 115 17.73 -12.67 -12.74
N ARG A 116 18.84 -12.43 -12.05
CA ARG A 116 19.18 -11.08 -11.56
C ARG A 116 19.35 -10.08 -12.70
N ARG A 117 20.09 -10.46 -13.75
CA ARG A 117 20.25 -9.60 -14.95
C ARG A 117 18.92 -9.31 -15.61
N THR A 118 18.09 -10.35 -15.81
CA THR A 118 16.75 -10.19 -16.40
C THR A 118 15.87 -9.27 -15.56
N ALA A 119 15.90 -9.40 -14.23
CA ALA A 119 15.15 -8.52 -13.34
C ALA A 119 15.64 -7.06 -13.45
N VAL A 120 16.95 -6.85 -13.44
CA VAL A 120 17.54 -5.50 -13.58
C VAL A 120 17.18 -4.90 -14.95
N ASP A 121 17.37 -5.64 -16.03
CA ASP A 121 17.02 -5.19 -17.39
C ASP A 121 15.54 -4.85 -17.51
N HIS A 122 14.66 -5.65 -16.89
CA HIS A 122 13.24 -5.41 -16.89
C HIS A 122 12.89 -4.11 -16.14
N ASN A 123 13.46 -3.91 -14.96
CA ASN A 123 13.25 -2.68 -14.18
C ASN A 123 13.76 -1.45 -14.90
N ILE A 124 14.96 -1.52 -15.52
CA ILE A 124 15.50 -0.43 -16.33
C ILE A 124 14.58 -0.10 -17.51
N ARG A 125 14.10 -1.13 -18.24
CA ARG A 125 13.16 -0.91 -19.36
C ARG A 125 11.85 -0.30 -18.88
N LEU A 126 11.32 -0.73 -17.74
CA LEU A 126 10.09 -0.17 -17.18
C LEU A 126 10.29 1.29 -16.76
N MET A 127 11.40 1.60 -16.09
CA MET A 127 11.78 2.98 -15.74
C MET A 127 11.83 3.89 -16.97
N HIS A 128 12.51 3.45 -18.05
CA HIS A 128 12.57 4.22 -19.30
C HIS A 128 11.20 4.39 -19.97
N ARG A 129 10.37 3.34 -19.97
CA ARG A 129 9.01 3.43 -20.52
C ARG A 129 8.14 4.41 -19.74
N LEU A 130 8.19 4.36 -18.42
CA LEU A 130 7.41 5.25 -17.56
C LEU A 130 7.94 6.69 -17.59
N GLY A 131 9.23 6.91 -17.88
CA GLY A 131 9.79 8.23 -18.12
C GLY A 131 9.33 8.88 -19.45
N HIS A 132 8.77 8.09 -20.38
CA HIS A 132 8.25 8.60 -21.64
C HIS A 132 6.77 8.98 -21.50
N GLU A 133 6.40 10.23 -21.71
CA GLU A 133 5.05 10.77 -21.45
C GLU A 133 3.91 9.95 -22.06
N GLN A 134 4.02 9.58 -23.34
CA GLN A 134 2.97 8.81 -24.01
C GLN A 134 2.82 7.40 -23.41
N LEU A 135 3.92 6.73 -23.08
CA LEU A 135 3.89 5.39 -22.51
C LEU A 135 3.40 5.41 -21.05
N PHE A 136 3.76 6.45 -20.29
CA PHE A 136 3.22 6.73 -18.97
C PHE A 136 1.70 6.94 -19.05
N GLY A 137 1.24 7.83 -19.93
CA GLY A 137 -0.18 8.10 -20.15
C GLY A 137 -0.97 6.84 -20.50
N ASN A 138 -0.45 6.00 -21.41
CA ASN A 138 -1.08 4.73 -21.76
C ASN A 138 -1.16 3.77 -20.55
N THR A 139 -0.13 3.75 -19.69
CA THR A 139 -0.12 2.94 -18.48
C THR A 139 -1.15 3.44 -17.47
N LEU A 140 -1.26 4.75 -17.30
CA LEU A 140 -2.23 5.39 -16.42
C LEU A 140 -3.68 5.13 -16.89
N GLU A 141 -3.94 5.25 -18.18
CA GLU A 141 -5.26 4.94 -18.74
C GLU A 141 -5.61 3.45 -18.64
N ALA A 142 -4.63 2.56 -18.82
CA ALA A 142 -4.83 1.13 -18.59
C ALA A 142 -5.18 0.85 -17.11
N ALA A 143 -4.52 1.55 -16.18
CA ALA A 143 -4.83 1.44 -14.75
C ALA A 143 -6.25 1.96 -14.41
N ARG A 144 -6.68 3.08 -15.03
CA ARG A 144 -8.06 3.59 -14.88
C ARG A 144 -9.12 2.63 -15.41
N GLY A 145 -8.82 1.95 -16.51
CA GLY A 145 -9.71 0.96 -17.12
C GLY A 145 -9.75 -0.38 -16.39
N GLU A 146 -8.81 -0.64 -15.47
CA GLU A 146 -8.69 -1.94 -14.80
C GLU A 146 -9.79 -2.15 -13.74
N LYS A 147 -10.49 -3.27 -13.81
CA LYS A 147 -11.58 -3.62 -12.89
C LYS A 147 -11.20 -4.73 -11.90
N ASN A 148 -10.12 -5.45 -12.18
CA ASN A 148 -9.64 -6.50 -11.29
C ASN A 148 -8.82 -5.89 -10.16
N PRO A 149 -9.22 -6.04 -8.87
CA PRO A 149 -8.52 -5.43 -7.74
C PRO A 149 -7.05 -5.85 -7.63
N ALA A 150 -6.71 -7.10 -7.91
CA ALA A 150 -5.34 -7.59 -7.83
C ALA A 150 -4.44 -6.94 -8.90
N ARG A 151 -4.94 -6.75 -10.12
CA ARG A 151 -4.22 -6.05 -11.19
C ARG A 151 -4.11 -4.56 -10.89
N LEU A 152 -5.16 -3.97 -10.33
CA LEU A 152 -5.14 -2.57 -9.92
C LEU A 152 -4.11 -2.33 -8.81
N GLN A 153 -4.00 -3.24 -7.84
CA GLN A 153 -2.93 -3.21 -6.83
C GLN A 153 -1.53 -3.30 -7.46
N ALA A 154 -1.37 -4.06 -8.54
CA ALA A 154 -0.09 -4.14 -9.26
C ALA A 154 0.27 -2.79 -9.92
N TYR A 155 -0.70 -2.08 -10.52
CA TYR A 155 -0.48 -0.72 -11.03
C TYR A 155 -0.09 0.26 -9.91
N VAL A 156 -0.79 0.23 -8.78
CA VAL A 156 -0.45 1.06 -7.61
C VAL A 156 0.98 0.75 -7.14
N SER A 157 1.40 -0.53 -7.12
CA SER A 157 2.77 -0.91 -6.78
C SER A 157 3.81 -0.36 -7.76
N ILE A 158 3.52 -0.35 -9.06
CA ILE A 158 4.39 0.25 -10.08
C ILE A 158 4.53 1.75 -9.81
N PHE A 159 3.43 2.44 -9.57
CA PHE A 159 3.46 3.88 -9.28
C PHE A 159 4.20 4.17 -7.98
N GLU A 160 4.03 3.35 -6.95
CA GLU A 160 4.74 3.45 -5.67
C GLU A 160 6.27 3.28 -5.82
N GLU A 161 6.71 2.43 -6.73
CA GLU A 161 8.14 2.16 -6.94
C GLU A 161 8.81 3.22 -7.82
N TYR A 162 8.09 3.77 -8.83
CA TYR A 162 8.71 4.58 -9.86
C TYR A 162 8.40 6.08 -9.79
N PHE A 163 7.53 6.58 -8.93
CA PHE A 163 7.12 8.00 -8.89
C PHE A 163 8.29 8.97 -8.68
N THR A 164 9.37 8.56 -8.04
CA THR A 164 10.57 9.41 -7.84
C THR A 164 11.31 9.73 -9.14
N TYR A 165 11.07 8.94 -10.21
CA TYR A 165 11.68 9.17 -11.53
C TYR A 165 10.81 10.01 -12.45
N TRP A 166 9.63 10.44 -12.01
CA TRP A 166 8.66 11.16 -12.81
C TRP A 166 8.83 12.66 -12.71
N ASN A 167 8.45 13.37 -13.79
CA ASN A 167 8.34 14.82 -13.79
C ASN A 167 7.09 15.29 -13.00
N ALA A 168 6.97 16.60 -12.78
CA ALA A 168 5.86 17.19 -12.03
C ALA A 168 4.49 16.87 -12.64
N SER A 169 4.37 16.93 -13.97
CA SER A 169 3.11 16.61 -14.67
C SER A 169 2.68 15.16 -14.47
N GLN A 170 3.61 14.21 -14.57
CA GLN A 170 3.34 12.80 -14.36
C GLN A 170 2.93 12.52 -12.90
N LYS A 171 3.61 13.14 -11.92
CA LYS A 171 3.25 13.06 -10.50
C LYS A 171 1.84 13.59 -10.26
N GLN A 172 1.50 14.74 -10.84
CA GLN A 172 0.17 15.32 -10.70
C GLN A 172 -0.93 14.45 -11.32
N GLN A 173 -0.72 13.93 -12.54
CA GLN A 173 -1.66 12.99 -13.15
C GLN A 173 -1.85 11.72 -12.32
N THR A 174 -0.78 11.25 -11.67
CA THR A 174 -0.87 10.10 -10.76
C THR A 174 -1.65 10.45 -9.50
N LEU A 175 -1.45 11.64 -8.92
CA LEU A 175 -2.23 12.09 -7.76
C LEU A 175 -3.73 12.13 -8.06
N ASP A 176 -4.12 12.64 -9.23
CA ASP A 176 -5.53 12.64 -9.66
C ASP A 176 -6.08 11.21 -9.77
N PHE A 177 -5.34 10.30 -10.40
CA PHE A 177 -5.73 8.89 -10.48
C PHE A 177 -5.85 8.25 -9.09
N LEU A 178 -4.89 8.47 -8.20
CA LEU A 178 -4.93 7.92 -6.84
C LEU A 178 -6.14 8.47 -6.05
N TYR A 179 -6.51 9.74 -6.26
CA TYR A 179 -7.71 10.30 -5.67
C TYR A 179 -8.99 9.60 -6.18
N GLU A 180 -9.08 9.28 -7.48
CA GLU A 180 -10.17 8.48 -8.04
C GLU A 180 -10.28 7.09 -7.36
N LEU A 181 -9.14 6.49 -6.99
CA LEU A 181 -9.11 5.19 -6.28
C LEU A 181 -9.70 5.25 -4.87
N LEU A 182 -9.81 6.42 -4.24
CA LEU A 182 -10.43 6.55 -2.93
C LEU A 182 -11.93 6.23 -2.95
N LEU A 183 -12.55 6.20 -4.13
CA LEU A 183 -13.96 5.85 -4.32
C LEU A 183 -14.21 4.35 -4.52
N ILE A 184 -13.17 3.55 -4.65
CA ILE A 184 -13.29 2.10 -4.90
C ILE A 184 -13.75 1.38 -3.63
N PRO A 185 -14.57 0.30 -3.74
CA PRO A 185 -15.03 -0.48 -2.59
C PRO A 185 -13.90 -1.15 -1.79
N ASP A 186 -12.78 -1.50 -2.44
CA ASP A 186 -11.63 -2.17 -1.81
C ASP A 186 -10.89 -1.23 -0.84
N GLY A 187 -10.89 -1.61 0.46
CA GLY A 187 -10.28 -0.81 1.52
C GLY A 187 -8.76 -0.77 1.48
N ASP A 188 -8.13 -1.83 0.99
CA ASP A 188 -6.66 -1.91 0.92
C ASP A 188 -6.14 -1.04 -0.21
N ILE A 189 -6.82 -1.01 -1.36
CA ILE A 189 -6.49 -0.12 -2.48
C ILE A 189 -6.64 1.34 -2.04
N ARG A 190 -7.75 1.70 -1.36
CA ARG A 190 -7.94 3.07 -0.88
C ARG A 190 -6.84 3.51 0.07
N ARG A 191 -6.48 2.66 1.04
CA ARG A 191 -5.42 2.96 2.01
C ARG A 191 -4.07 3.14 1.34
N ARG A 192 -3.72 2.25 0.40
CA ARG A 192 -2.47 2.36 -0.36
C ARG A 192 -2.46 3.60 -1.25
N ALA A 193 -3.57 3.92 -1.91
CA ALA A 193 -3.70 5.13 -2.72
C ALA A 193 -3.50 6.39 -1.87
N ALA A 194 -4.15 6.48 -0.71
CA ALA A 194 -3.99 7.60 0.22
C ALA A 194 -2.55 7.74 0.73
N ALA A 195 -1.92 6.64 1.13
CA ALA A 195 -0.52 6.66 1.55
C ALA A 195 0.42 7.11 0.42
N LEU A 196 0.15 6.65 -0.81
CA LEU A 196 0.96 7.03 -1.97
C LEU A 196 0.76 8.51 -2.35
N ILE A 197 -0.45 9.08 -2.20
CA ILE A 197 -0.67 10.53 -2.32
C ILE A 197 0.28 11.29 -1.38
N GLY A 198 0.31 10.93 -0.09
CA GLY A 198 1.20 11.57 0.88
C GLY A 198 2.68 11.43 0.51
N ARG A 199 3.11 10.24 0.10
CA ARG A 199 4.52 9.98 -0.28
C ARG A 199 4.94 10.72 -1.55
N ILE A 200 4.07 10.81 -2.56
CA ILE A 200 4.36 11.58 -3.79
C ILE A 200 4.51 13.06 -3.45
N LEU A 201 3.64 13.61 -2.59
CA LEU A 201 3.71 15.01 -2.17
C LEU A 201 4.99 15.29 -1.35
N ALA A 202 5.33 14.39 -0.41
CA ALA A 202 6.55 14.50 0.40
C ALA A 202 7.83 14.52 -0.44
N ALA A 203 7.86 13.71 -1.50
CA ALA A 203 9.00 13.57 -2.39
C ALA A 203 8.76 14.24 -3.77
N PHE A 204 7.85 15.22 -3.84
CA PHE A 204 7.44 15.80 -5.11
C PHE A 204 8.60 16.45 -5.87
N ARG A 205 9.47 17.15 -5.15
CA ARG A 205 10.69 17.80 -5.68
C ARG A 205 11.83 16.83 -5.94
N LEU A 206 11.79 15.63 -5.34
CA LEU A 206 12.78 14.61 -5.61
C LEU A 206 12.53 14.07 -7.02
N GLY A 207 13.41 14.39 -7.92
CA GLY A 207 13.47 13.84 -9.27
C GLY A 207 14.85 13.28 -9.53
N TYR A 208 14.99 12.42 -10.52
CA TYR A 208 16.27 11.99 -11.04
C TYR A 208 16.88 13.15 -11.86
N GLN A 209 17.08 14.30 -11.20
CA GLN A 209 17.72 15.46 -11.80
C GLN A 209 19.18 15.46 -11.36
N LYS A 210 20.07 15.83 -12.29
CA LYS A 210 21.43 16.23 -11.96
C LYS A 210 21.31 17.34 -10.92
N GLU A 211 22.17 17.31 -9.89
CA GLU A 211 22.25 18.38 -8.92
C GLU A 211 22.27 19.72 -9.68
N PRO A 212 21.33 20.62 -9.39
CA PRO A 212 21.34 21.92 -10.04
C PRO A 212 22.64 22.64 -9.71
N PRO A 213 23.20 23.43 -10.63
CA PRO A 213 24.35 24.28 -10.33
C PRO A 213 24.04 25.15 -9.10
N ALA A 214 25.06 25.43 -8.28
CA ALA A 214 24.92 26.22 -7.05
C ALA A 214 24.33 27.63 -7.25
N ASP A 215 24.35 28.13 -8.47
CA ASP A 215 23.84 29.43 -8.94
C ASP A 215 22.56 29.31 -9.79
N ALA A 216 21.93 28.13 -9.77
CA ALA A 216 20.65 27.96 -10.47
C ALA A 216 19.57 28.91 -9.91
N PRO A 217 18.72 29.51 -10.76
CA PRO A 217 17.60 30.30 -10.26
C PRO A 217 16.66 29.41 -9.43
N PRO A 218 15.92 30.02 -8.47
CA PRO A 218 14.94 29.27 -7.68
C PRO A 218 13.99 28.50 -8.60
N ASP A 219 13.70 27.26 -8.24
CA ASP A 219 12.78 26.42 -8.98
C ASP A 219 11.40 27.08 -8.99
N PRO A 220 10.82 27.44 -10.15
CA PRO A 220 9.50 28.04 -10.23
C PRO A 220 8.40 27.11 -9.65
N GLU A 221 8.69 25.82 -9.49
CA GLU A 221 7.78 24.82 -8.92
C GLU A 221 8.03 24.58 -7.41
N GLU A 222 8.86 25.39 -6.76
CA GLU A 222 9.23 25.19 -5.33
C GLU A 222 8.00 25.12 -4.41
N ASP A 223 6.96 25.90 -4.67
CA ASP A 223 5.74 25.95 -3.88
C ASP A 223 4.66 24.96 -4.29
N LEU A 224 4.82 24.32 -5.45
CA LEU A 224 3.82 23.43 -6.04
C LEU A 224 3.39 22.27 -5.12
N PRO A 225 4.29 21.55 -4.42
CA PRO A 225 3.88 20.47 -3.54
C PRO A 225 2.97 20.94 -2.39
N PHE A 226 3.20 22.13 -1.85
CA PHE A 226 2.37 22.69 -0.77
C PHE A 226 1.01 23.12 -1.29
N GLN A 227 0.94 23.70 -2.49
CA GLN A 227 -0.31 24.05 -3.15
C GLN A 227 -1.14 22.79 -3.46
N LEU A 228 -0.50 21.76 -4.01
CA LEU A 228 -1.16 20.48 -4.27
C LEU A 228 -1.63 19.83 -2.97
N TRP A 229 -0.83 19.87 -1.90
CA TRP A 229 -1.28 19.36 -0.60
C TRP A 229 -2.51 20.08 -0.10
N ALA A 230 -2.52 21.40 -0.13
CA ALA A 230 -3.69 22.19 0.26
C ALA A 230 -4.93 21.82 -0.57
N GLU A 231 -4.77 21.68 -1.89
CA GLU A 231 -5.85 21.28 -2.80
C GLU A 231 -6.38 19.87 -2.50
N TYR A 232 -5.50 18.88 -2.36
CA TYR A 232 -5.93 17.50 -2.08
C TYR A 232 -6.50 17.36 -0.67
N LEU A 233 -5.97 18.10 0.31
CA LEU A 233 -6.51 18.12 1.67
C LEU A 233 -7.93 18.69 1.70
N GLU A 234 -8.19 19.77 0.96
CA GLU A 234 -9.53 20.31 0.78
C GLU A 234 -10.47 19.26 0.18
N LYS A 235 -10.05 18.60 -0.91
CA LYS A 235 -10.81 17.50 -1.54
C LYS A 235 -11.04 16.29 -0.60
N LEU A 236 -10.13 16.04 0.36
CA LEU A 236 -10.27 14.95 1.32
C LEU A 236 -11.24 15.32 2.46
N ILE A 237 -11.23 16.57 2.93
CA ILE A 237 -12.04 17.03 4.06
C ILE A 237 -13.42 17.48 3.61
N ASP A 238 -13.53 18.22 2.51
CA ASP A 238 -14.80 18.66 1.90
C ASP A 238 -14.95 18.12 0.46
N PRO A 239 -15.19 16.80 0.29
CA PRO A 239 -15.35 16.21 -1.02
C PRO A 239 -16.59 16.75 -1.75
N ASP A 240 -16.63 16.55 -3.06
CA ASP A 240 -17.74 16.98 -3.91
C ASP A 240 -19.09 16.51 -3.34
N ARG A 241 -20.00 17.45 -3.11
CA ARG A 241 -21.36 17.22 -2.55
C ARG A 241 -22.25 16.38 -3.45
N ARG A 242 -21.85 16.13 -4.71
CA ARG A 242 -22.54 15.19 -5.62
C ARG A 242 -22.29 13.72 -5.26
N LEU A 243 -21.30 13.45 -4.42
CA LEU A 243 -21.01 12.11 -3.91
C LEU A 243 -22.04 11.70 -2.86
N THR A 244 -22.27 10.41 -2.73
CA THR A 244 -23.12 9.87 -1.67
C THR A 244 -22.45 10.06 -0.30
N PRO A 245 -23.23 10.17 0.82
CA PRO A 245 -22.67 10.29 2.16
C PRO A 245 -21.63 9.21 2.48
N ARG A 246 -21.84 7.98 2.00
CA ARG A 246 -20.91 6.87 2.17
C ARG A 246 -19.57 7.14 1.44
N GLN A 247 -19.61 7.65 0.22
CA GLN A 247 -18.41 8.00 -0.54
C GLN A 247 -17.65 9.15 0.12
N ILE A 248 -18.36 10.17 0.60
CA ILE A 248 -17.78 11.28 1.34
C ILE A 248 -17.04 10.76 2.59
N SER A 249 -17.68 9.92 3.40
CA SER A 249 -17.03 9.32 4.57
C SER A 249 -15.81 8.46 4.20
N MET A 250 -15.90 7.70 3.09
CA MET A 250 -14.78 6.89 2.60
C MET A 250 -13.56 7.73 2.24
N ILE A 251 -13.77 8.89 1.61
CA ILE A 251 -12.69 9.83 1.25
C ILE A 251 -12.12 10.49 2.50
N ARG A 252 -12.97 11.06 3.36
CA ARG A 252 -12.57 11.74 4.60
C ARG A 252 -11.71 10.86 5.50
N TYR A 253 -12.04 9.58 5.58
CA TYR A 253 -11.29 8.61 6.38
C TYR A 253 -9.86 8.38 5.87
N GLN A 254 -9.56 8.75 4.62
CA GLN A 254 -8.22 8.64 4.06
C GLN A 254 -7.32 9.85 4.36
N ALA A 255 -7.87 10.96 4.84
CA ALA A 255 -7.09 12.16 5.18
C ALA A 255 -5.97 11.84 6.18
N LYS A 256 -6.27 11.03 7.20
CA LYS A 256 -5.28 10.52 8.15
C LYS A 256 -4.13 9.81 7.47
N THR A 257 -4.44 8.81 6.64
CA THR A 257 -3.41 8.00 5.97
C THR A 257 -2.54 8.85 5.05
N ALA A 258 -3.12 9.82 4.34
CA ALA A 258 -2.38 10.71 3.47
C ALA A 258 -1.49 11.68 4.27
N ALA A 259 -2.01 12.28 5.35
CA ALA A 259 -1.26 13.18 6.21
C ALA A 259 -0.10 12.48 6.93
N ASP A 260 -0.35 11.30 7.48
CA ASP A 260 0.69 10.47 8.11
C ASP A 260 1.81 10.15 7.12
N ALA A 261 1.44 9.64 5.93
CA ALA A 261 2.42 9.29 4.91
C ALA A 261 3.21 10.51 4.43
N LEU A 262 2.57 11.67 4.32
CA LEU A 262 3.24 12.92 3.95
C LEU A 262 4.25 13.34 5.02
N LEU A 263 3.81 13.53 6.27
CA LEU A 263 4.64 14.09 7.34
C LEU A 263 5.73 13.12 7.81
N MET A 264 5.54 11.81 7.65
CA MET A 264 6.58 10.83 7.95
C MET A 264 7.68 10.74 6.87
N ASN A 265 7.40 11.19 5.63
CA ASN A 265 8.32 11.07 4.51
C ASN A 265 8.87 12.41 4.00
N CYS A 266 8.31 13.55 4.39
CA CYS A 266 8.85 14.86 4.01
C CYS A 266 10.11 15.22 4.81
N SER A 267 10.88 16.18 4.30
CA SER A 267 12.04 16.71 5.01
C SER A 267 11.62 17.49 6.27
N ASP A 268 12.51 17.57 7.27
CA ASP A 268 12.27 18.37 8.47
C ASP A 268 12.09 19.87 8.16
N ALA A 269 12.67 20.35 7.06
CA ALA A 269 12.51 21.73 6.59
C ALA A 269 11.11 21.99 6.00
N ASP A 270 10.50 20.99 5.36
CA ASP A 270 9.19 21.11 4.71
C ASP A 270 8.03 20.76 5.65
N ALA A 271 8.28 19.94 6.66
CA ALA A 271 7.26 19.46 7.60
C ALA A 271 6.42 20.59 8.22
N PRO A 272 6.98 21.74 8.69
CA PRO A 272 6.18 22.82 9.22
C PRO A 272 5.22 23.46 8.21
N ARG A 273 5.61 23.54 6.93
CA ARG A 273 4.75 24.08 5.87
C ARG A 273 3.59 23.13 5.55
N PHE A 274 3.88 21.83 5.40
CA PHE A 274 2.84 20.83 5.18
C PHE A 274 1.87 20.74 6.36
N ALA A 275 2.39 20.75 7.59
CA ALA A 275 1.58 20.80 8.79
C ALA A 275 0.72 22.07 8.86
N GLY A 276 1.29 23.23 8.53
CA GLY A 276 0.57 24.50 8.51
C GLY A 276 -0.65 24.50 7.58
N GLU A 277 -0.55 23.86 6.39
CA GLU A 277 -1.71 23.69 5.50
C GLU A 277 -2.79 22.81 6.15
N LEU A 278 -2.40 21.72 6.81
CA LEU A 278 -3.34 20.87 7.54
C LEU A 278 -4.03 21.67 8.66
N PHE A 279 -3.28 22.43 9.47
CA PHE A 279 -3.82 23.13 10.63
C PHE A 279 -4.70 24.33 10.28
N ARG A 280 -4.72 24.80 9.05
CA ARG A 280 -5.71 25.80 8.58
C ARG A 280 -7.15 25.32 8.79
N HIS A 281 -7.42 24.03 8.64
CA HIS A 281 -8.75 23.44 8.79
C HIS A 281 -9.23 23.39 10.25
N TYR A 282 -8.34 23.55 11.23
CA TYR A 282 -8.67 23.54 12.66
C TYR A 282 -8.93 24.93 13.23
N ARG A 283 -8.63 26.01 12.49
CA ARG A 283 -8.75 27.39 13.00
C ARG A 283 -10.18 27.85 13.19
N ARG A 284 -11.14 27.25 12.48
CA ARG A 284 -12.55 27.65 12.49
C ARG A 284 -13.48 26.46 12.69
N PRO A 285 -13.54 25.91 13.92
CA PRO A 285 -14.31 24.71 14.20
C PRO A 285 -15.81 24.88 13.90
N GLU A 286 -16.34 26.11 13.93
CA GLU A 286 -17.73 26.47 13.67
C GLU A 286 -18.13 26.29 12.19
N LEU A 287 -17.16 26.25 11.26
CA LEU A 287 -17.41 26.08 9.82
C LEU A 287 -17.31 24.62 9.38
N VAL A 288 -16.87 23.75 10.27
CA VAL A 288 -16.62 22.32 9.96
C VAL A 288 -17.86 21.50 10.32
N ASP A 289 -18.33 20.65 9.42
CA ASP A 289 -19.42 19.72 9.74
C ASP A 289 -18.93 18.57 10.67
N ALA A 290 -19.87 17.89 11.33
CA ALA A 290 -19.58 16.90 12.33
C ALA A 290 -18.74 15.71 11.81
N ASP A 291 -18.98 15.26 10.57
CA ASP A 291 -18.24 14.13 9.98
C ASP A 291 -16.84 14.56 9.57
N ALA A 292 -16.68 15.78 9.02
CA ALA A 292 -15.37 16.35 8.73
C ALA A 292 -14.57 16.57 10.02
N ALA A 293 -15.21 17.06 11.07
CA ALA A 293 -14.57 17.24 12.37
C ALA A 293 -14.07 15.94 12.97
N PHE A 294 -14.85 14.85 12.85
CA PHE A 294 -14.41 13.53 13.27
C PHE A 294 -13.16 13.09 12.50
N ALA A 295 -13.15 13.24 11.17
CA ALA A 295 -12.01 12.91 10.32
C ALA A 295 -10.76 13.74 10.67
N LEU A 296 -10.93 15.04 10.92
CA LEU A 296 -9.85 15.93 11.36
C LEU A 296 -9.29 15.52 12.73
N LEU A 297 -10.14 15.27 13.72
CA LEU A 297 -9.71 14.81 15.05
C LEU A 297 -8.96 13.48 14.97
N ASP A 298 -9.39 12.55 14.09
CA ASP A 298 -8.72 11.25 13.90
C ASP A 298 -7.39 11.41 13.15
N THR A 299 -7.28 12.38 12.23
CA THR A 299 -6.06 12.61 11.44
C THR A 299 -4.88 12.96 12.33
N VAL A 300 -5.06 13.76 13.36
CA VAL A 300 -3.96 14.20 14.24
C VAL A 300 -3.54 13.18 15.30
N LEU A 301 -4.30 12.11 15.50
CA LEU A 301 -3.98 11.10 16.51
C LEU A 301 -2.68 10.33 16.23
N SER A 302 -2.25 10.29 14.99
CA SER A 302 -1.03 9.59 14.57
C SER A 302 0.11 10.52 14.18
N LEU A 303 -0.13 11.83 14.17
CA LEU A 303 0.91 12.79 13.79
C LEU A 303 2.00 12.88 14.88
N PRO A 304 3.28 13.02 14.46
CA PRO A 304 4.37 13.31 15.39
C PRO A 304 4.25 14.74 15.90
N LEU A 305 3.64 14.92 17.09
CA LEU A 305 3.37 16.25 17.67
C LEU A 305 4.64 17.01 18.07
N ASP A 306 5.76 16.35 18.19
CA ASP A 306 7.09 16.95 18.38
C ASP A 306 7.56 17.81 17.19
N ARG A 307 6.97 17.61 16.02
CA ARG A 307 7.21 18.40 14.79
C ARG A 307 6.19 19.52 14.57
N VAL A 308 5.21 19.65 15.47
CA VAL A 308 4.13 20.64 15.39
C VAL A 308 4.52 21.90 16.17
N SER A 309 4.26 23.07 15.61
CA SER A 309 4.54 24.34 16.29
C SER A 309 3.65 24.55 17.53
N ALA A 310 4.13 25.33 18.50
CA ALA A 310 3.32 25.66 19.68
C ALA A 310 2.02 26.41 19.30
N GLU A 311 2.04 27.21 18.22
CA GLU A 311 0.84 27.88 17.71
C GLU A 311 -0.18 26.86 17.18
N ASP A 312 0.28 25.87 16.41
CA ASP A 312 -0.60 24.83 15.86
C ASP A 312 -1.13 23.91 16.96
N LEU A 313 -0.32 23.58 17.98
CA LEU A 313 -0.80 22.85 19.16
C LEU A 313 -1.91 23.61 19.89
N HIS A 314 -1.78 24.95 19.99
CA HIS A 314 -2.82 25.80 20.55
C HIS A 314 -4.12 25.76 19.70
N VAL A 315 -4.00 25.82 18.39
CA VAL A 315 -5.12 25.70 17.45
C VAL A 315 -5.82 24.34 17.60
N LEU A 316 -5.04 23.25 17.68
CA LEU A 316 -5.57 21.90 17.91
C LEU A 316 -6.32 21.77 19.24
N THR A 317 -5.76 22.34 20.30
CA THR A 317 -6.39 22.36 21.62
C THR A 317 -7.74 23.06 21.54
N GLY A 318 -7.79 24.26 20.96
CA GLY A 318 -9.02 25.03 20.78
C GLY A 318 -10.09 24.29 19.98
N PHE A 319 -9.70 23.66 18.86
CA PHE A 319 -10.59 22.84 18.02
C PHE A 319 -11.16 21.66 18.82
N SER A 320 -10.31 20.96 19.54
CA SER A 320 -10.70 19.76 20.29
C SER A 320 -11.62 20.09 21.46
N VAL A 321 -11.35 21.18 22.19
CA VAL A 321 -12.23 21.69 23.26
C VAL A 321 -13.60 22.06 22.70
N TRP A 322 -13.64 22.80 21.58
CA TRP A 322 -14.89 23.20 20.93
C TRP A 322 -15.77 22.00 20.58
N TRP A 323 -15.17 20.92 20.02
CA TRP A 323 -15.89 19.71 19.64
C TRP A 323 -16.23 18.81 20.84
N LEU A 324 -15.45 18.83 21.91
CA LEU A 324 -15.84 18.17 23.16
C LEU A 324 -17.11 18.78 23.74
N GLU A 325 -17.24 20.10 23.69
CA GLU A 325 -18.39 20.80 24.24
C GLU A 325 -19.67 20.64 23.39
N ARG A 326 -19.53 20.74 22.06
CA ARG A 326 -20.66 20.89 21.13
C ARG A 326 -20.90 19.71 20.21
N GLY A 327 -19.93 18.82 20.06
CA GLY A 327 -20.01 17.66 19.20
C GLY A 327 -20.95 16.58 19.71
N GLY A 328 -21.31 15.65 18.84
CA GLY A 328 -21.97 14.40 19.20
C GLY A 328 -21.01 13.40 19.86
N LEU A 329 -21.50 12.23 20.20
CA LEU A 329 -20.73 11.19 20.89
C LEU A 329 -19.43 10.79 20.13
N PRO A 330 -19.43 10.61 18.80
CA PRO A 330 -18.21 10.28 18.06
C PRO A 330 -17.13 11.37 18.15
N GLN A 331 -17.50 12.64 17.99
CA GLN A 331 -16.58 13.79 18.04
C GLN A 331 -16.03 13.97 19.46
N LYS A 332 -16.86 13.83 20.49
CA LYS A 332 -16.44 13.88 21.89
C LYS A 332 -15.43 12.79 22.21
N ALA A 333 -15.70 11.55 21.78
CA ALA A 333 -14.78 10.44 21.99
C ALA A 333 -13.45 10.65 21.23
N ALA A 334 -13.48 11.21 20.04
CA ALA A 334 -12.27 11.54 19.27
C ALA A 334 -11.47 12.67 19.94
N ALA A 335 -12.13 13.73 20.41
CA ALA A 335 -11.50 14.83 21.15
C ALA A 335 -10.83 14.35 22.45
N LEU A 336 -11.46 13.47 23.20
CA LEU A 336 -10.88 12.90 24.43
C LEU A 336 -9.63 12.04 24.13
N ARG A 337 -9.65 11.26 23.03
CA ARG A 337 -8.45 10.52 22.60
C ARG A 337 -7.32 11.48 22.21
N LEU A 338 -7.66 12.56 21.50
CA LEU A 338 -6.69 13.56 21.10
C LEU A 338 -6.09 14.29 22.30
N PHE A 339 -6.88 14.60 23.34
CA PHE A 339 -6.35 15.20 24.56
C PHE A 339 -5.28 14.36 25.23
N HIS A 340 -5.49 13.03 25.29
CA HIS A 340 -4.46 12.15 25.83
C HIS A 340 -3.15 12.27 25.03
N HIS A 341 -3.25 12.37 23.72
CA HIS A 341 -2.09 12.55 22.83
C HIS A 341 -1.45 13.93 22.99
N LEU A 342 -2.26 15.01 23.02
CA LEU A 342 -1.79 16.40 23.18
C LEU A 342 -1.07 16.60 24.52
N LEU A 343 -1.59 16.06 25.63
CA LEU A 343 -0.98 16.20 26.96
C LEU A 343 0.42 15.60 27.05
N THR A 344 0.80 14.70 26.15
CA THR A 344 2.19 14.19 26.08
C THR A 344 3.16 15.17 25.44
N ALA A 345 2.67 16.12 24.63
CA ALA A 345 3.47 17.11 23.91
C ALA A 345 3.40 18.51 24.52
N LEU A 346 2.38 18.80 25.32
CA LEU A 346 2.18 20.10 25.93
C LEU A 346 2.94 20.28 27.24
N ASP A 347 3.32 21.52 27.57
CA ASP A 347 3.78 21.87 28.93
C ASP A 347 2.65 21.61 29.94
N PRO A 348 2.85 20.74 30.96
CA PRO A 348 1.83 20.42 31.94
C PRO A 348 1.29 21.63 32.72
N ASN A 349 2.09 22.68 32.86
CA ASN A 349 1.70 23.93 33.54
C ASN A 349 1.28 25.03 32.55
N GLY A 350 1.22 24.69 31.27
CA GLY A 350 0.88 25.62 30.20
C GLY A 350 -0.63 25.91 30.10
N ARG A 351 -0.96 26.99 29.40
CA ARG A 351 -2.34 27.44 29.17
C ARG A 351 -3.20 26.36 28.49
N ASP A 352 -2.64 25.63 27.53
CA ASP A 352 -3.37 24.64 26.75
C ASP A 352 -3.68 23.38 27.57
N ALA A 353 -2.77 22.93 28.42
CA ALA A 353 -3.01 21.82 29.37
C ALA A 353 -4.11 22.20 30.37
N ALA A 354 -4.12 23.44 30.89
CA ALA A 354 -5.17 23.95 31.75
C ALA A 354 -6.54 24.01 31.04
N ALA A 355 -6.58 24.43 29.78
CA ALA A 355 -7.79 24.47 28.97
C ALA A 355 -8.39 23.07 28.74
N ILE A 356 -7.56 22.07 28.45
CA ILE A 356 -7.98 20.67 28.32
C ILE A 356 -8.57 20.16 29.65
N THR A 357 -7.87 20.39 30.77
CA THR A 357 -8.33 19.96 32.10
C THR A 357 -9.70 20.55 32.43
N ALA A 358 -9.87 21.86 32.26
CA ALA A 358 -11.15 22.55 32.50
C ALA A 358 -12.28 22.01 31.61
N ALA A 359 -12.00 21.73 30.34
CA ALA A 359 -12.99 21.18 29.41
C ALA A 359 -13.43 19.76 29.78
N VAL A 360 -12.50 18.91 30.22
CA VAL A 360 -12.81 17.55 30.68
C VAL A 360 -13.64 17.58 31.97
N GLU A 361 -13.27 18.37 32.95
CA GLU A 361 -14.04 18.55 34.19
C GLU A 361 -15.47 19.06 33.93
N ALA A 362 -15.62 20.03 33.03
CA ALA A 362 -16.94 20.53 32.63
C ALA A 362 -17.80 19.49 31.90
N ALA A 363 -17.18 18.58 31.14
CA ALA A 363 -17.87 17.49 30.45
C ALA A 363 -18.33 16.40 31.42
N ASP A 364 -17.52 16.09 32.43
CA ASP A 364 -17.83 15.07 33.45
C ASP A 364 -19.00 15.53 34.34
N CYS A 365 -19.03 16.80 34.71
CA CYS A 365 -20.15 17.40 35.47
C CYS A 365 -21.50 17.36 34.73
N ARG A 366 -21.52 17.38 33.40
CA ARG A 366 -22.76 17.30 32.61
C ARG A 366 -23.29 15.85 32.45
N GLY A 367 -22.41 14.85 32.61
CA GLY A 367 -22.78 13.43 32.57
C GLY A 367 -23.40 12.90 33.86
N SER A 368 -23.31 13.66 34.95
CA SER A 368 -23.77 13.26 36.29
C SER A 368 -25.21 13.72 36.61
N THR A 369 -25.96 14.21 35.63
CA THR A 369 -27.40 14.46 35.84
C THR A 369 -28.13 13.12 35.70
N PRO A 370 -28.72 12.55 36.79
CA PRO A 370 -29.47 11.30 36.70
C PRO A 370 -30.70 11.52 35.81
N LEU A 371 -30.94 10.57 34.91
CA LEU A 371 -32.19 10.41 34.17
C LEU A 371 -33.33 10.08 35.11
#